data_20e4dbac0d992766e64237e0b36d6226
#
_entry.id   20e4dbac0d992766e64237e0b36d6226
#
_cell.length_a   1.000
_cell.length_b   1.000
_cell.length_c   1.000
_cell.angle_alpha   90.00
_cell.angle_beta   90.00
_cell.angle_gamma   90.00
#
_symmetry.space_group_name_H-M   'P 1'
#
loop_
_entity.id
_entity.type
_entity.pdbx_description
1 polymer ?
#
loop_
_entity_poly.entity_id
_entity_poly.type
_entity_poly.pdbx_seq_one_letter_code
_entity_poly.pdbx_strand_id
1 'polypeptide(L)'
;EFEFFVYVFEKEKSYETSFEGALEALHCGNIQLGGQKSNGCGYVKLVSVKKSVYILTDQNDRKQWPKEEKEMKDITDVIIEKAEKQDQRLHFELSGSTEGAILVKMVSVANYSEEAPDAQNIVNHRKEYIIPASSLKGTIRSQMEKIAVYKGMNLKIIDNIFGTCAEK
;
A
#
# COMPACT_ATOMS: atom_id res chain seq x y z
N GLU A 1 -4.59 -14.59 3.07
CA GLU A 1 -4.32 -14.42 4.51
C GLU A 1 -2.93 -14.99 4.82
N PHE A 2 -2.16 -14.29 5.63
CA PHE A 2 -0.82 -14.72 6.04
C PHE A 2 -0.58 -14.31 7.50
N GLU A 3 0.29 -15.04 8.17
CA GLU A 3 0.70 -14.81 9.54
C GLU A 3 2.23 -14.72 9.59
N PHE A 4 2.76 -13.86 10.44
CA PHE A 4 4.20 -13.74 10.67
C PHE A 4 4.50 -13.36 12.12
N PHE A 5 5.68 -13.74 12.56
CA PHE A 5 6.22 -13.40 13.86
C PHE A 5 7.37 -12.42 13.72
N VAL A 6 7.40 -11.42 14.58
CA VAL A 6 8.49 -10.43 14.63
C VAL A 6 9.00 -10.33 16.05
N TYR A 7 10.31 -10.41 16.19
CA TYR A 7 10.99 -10.24 17.47
C TYR A 7 11.67 -8.87 17.50
N VAL A 8 11.24 -8.02 18.42
CA VAL A 8 11.84 -6.70 18.63
C VAL A 8 12.68 -6.74 19.91
N PHE A 9 14.00 -6.62 19.76
CA PHE A 9 14.91 -6.54 20.90
C PHE A 9 15.01 -5.09 21.35
N GLU A 10 14.38 -4.78 22.48
CA GLU A 10 14.29 -3.43 22.98
C GLU A 10 15.44 -3.13 23.91
N LYS A 11 16.31 -2.20 23.51
CA LYS A 11 17.29 -1.55 24.40
C LYS A 11 16.73 -0.26 24.99
N GLU A 12 15.81 0.38 24.30
CA GLU A 12 15.17 1.64 24.65
C GLU A 12 13.65 1.52 24.42
N LYS A 13 12.84 2.07 25.32
CA LYS A 13 11.36 2.04 25.25
C LYS A 13 10.78 2.62 23.96
N SER A 14 11.58 3.34 23.18
CA SER A 14 11.16 3.91 21.90
C SER A 14 10.94 2.89 20.79
N TYR A 15 11.55 1.69 20.87
CA TYR A 15 11.46 0.69 19.79
C TYR A 15 10.07 0.07 19.69
N GLU A 16 9.47 -0.22 20.82
CA GLU A 16 8.09 -0.74 20.89
C GLU A 16 7.12 0.24 20.21
N THR A 17 7.15 1.50 20.62
CA THR A 17 6.28 2.55 20.07
C THR A 17 6.52 2.76 18.58
N SER A 18 7.77 2.72 18.14
CA SER A 18 8.11 2.86 16.71
C SER A 18 7.58 1.68 15.88
N PHE A 19 7.65 0.47 16.44
CA PHE A 19 7.13 -0.71 15.75
C PHE A 19 5.60 -0.69 15.69
N GLU A 20 4.90 -0.32 16.78
CA GLU A 20 3.45 -0.12 16.78
C GLU A 20 3.05 0.92 15.72
N GLY A 21 3.76 2.05 15.63
CA GLY A 21 3.53 3.06 14.58
C GLY A 21 3.73 2.52 13.15
N ALA A 22 4.66 1.60 12.94
CA ALA A 22 4.82 0.94 11.66
C ALA A 22 3.64 0.00 11.33
N LEU A 23 3.07 -0.69 12.32
CA LEU A 23 1.85 -1.50 12.15
C LEU A 23 0.63 -0.62 11.85
N GLU A 24 0.49 0.52 12.52
CA GLU A 24 -0.53 1.52 12.22
C GLU A 24 -0.43 2.00 10.77
N ALA A 25 0.77 2.38 10.32
CA ALA A 25 1.03 2.81 8.95
C ALA A 25 0.77 1.71 7.91
N LEU A 26 1.03 0.45 8.26
CA LEU A 26 0.73 -0.71 7.41
C LEU A 26 -0.79 -0.90 7.27
N HIS A 27 -1.54 -0.82 8.39
CA HIS A 27 -3.00 -0.96 8.40
C HIS A 27 -3.70 0.12 7.58
N CYS A 28 -3.25 1.37 7.70
CA CYS A 28 -3.75 2.51 6.92
C CYS A 28 -3.34 2.47 5.45
N GLY A 29 -2.43 1.56 5.04
CA GLY A 29 -1.92 1.52 3.68
C GLY A 29 -0.92 2.63 3.34
N ASN A 30 -0.35 3.30 4.36
CA ASN A 30 0.78 4.22 4.18
C ASN A 30 2.06 3.45 3.84
N ILE A 31 2.14 2.19 4.30
CA ILE A 31 3.17 1.22 3.91
C ILE A 31 2.50 0.15 3.06
N GLN A 32 3.04 -0.06 1.87
CA GLN A 32 2.59 -1.11 0.93
C GLN A 32 3.70 -2.14 0.74
N LEU A 33 3.34 -3.41 0.72
CA LEU A 33 4.28 -4.51 0.52
C LEU A 33 4.43 -4.85 -0.97
N GLY A 34 5.66 -5.22 -1.36
CA GLY A 34 5.95 -5.67 -2.72
C GLY A 34 6.05 -4.58 -3.77
N GLY A 35 5.93 -5.00 -5.03
CA GLY A 35 5.98 -4.12 -6.21
C GLY A 35 4.60 -3.63 -6.65
N GLN A 36 4.58 -2.85 -7.75
CA GLN A 36 3.35 -2.32 -8.39
C GLN A 36 2.45 -1.49 -7.45
N LYS A 37 3.04 -0.79 -6.51
CA LYS A 37 2.32 0.04 -5.53
C LYS A 37 1.45 1.11 -6.19
N SER A 38 1.91 1.69 -7.29
CA SER A 38 1.14 2.66 -8.09
C SER A 38 -0.10 2.06 -8.77
N ASN A 39 -0.20 0.75 -8.85
CA ASN A 39 -1.37 0.02 -9.37
C ASN A 39 -2.34 -0.41 -8.26
N GLY A 40 -2.14 0.07 -7.03
CA GLY A 40 -2.97 -0.28 -5.88
C GLY A 40 -2.66 -1.65 -5.28
N CYS A 41 -1.50 -2.24 -5.62
CA CYS A 41 -1.07 -3.51 -5.03
C CYS A 41 -0.36 -3.30 -3.69
N GLY A 42 -0.38 -4.33 -2.84
CA GLY A 42 0.41 -4.37 -1.61
C GLY A 42 -0.24 -3.76 -0.38
N TYR A 43 -1.50 -3.39 -0.44
CA TYR A 43 -2.25 -2.99 0.75
C TYR A 43 -2.47 -4.18 1.67
N VAL A 44 -2.19 -3.97 2.95
CA VAL A 44 -2.39 -4.96 4.00
C VAL A 44 -3.31 -4.39 5.05
N LYS A 45 -4.30 -5.19 5.45
CA LYS A 45 -5.12 -4.89 6.62
C LYS A 45 -4.79 -5.87 7.72
N LEU A 46 -4.52 -5.36 8.90
CA LEU A 46 -4.29 -6.17 10.09
C LEU A 46 -5.63 -6.75 10.56
N VAL A 47 -5.65 -8.05 10.77
CA VAL A 47 -6.81 -8.79 11.28
C VAL A 47 -6.62 -9.10 12.77
N SER A 48 -5.40 -9.45 13.16
CA SER A 48 -5.05 -9.75 14.55
C SER A 48 -3.61 -9.36 14.81
N VAL A 49 -3.38 -8.67 15.92
CA VAL A 49 -2.05 -8.32 16.43
C VAL A 49 -1.96 -8.74 17.87
N LYS A 50 -1.07 -9.68 18.16
CA LYS A 50 -0.82 -10.16 19.50
C LYS A 50 0.61 -9.87 19.93
N LYS A 51 0.82 -9.50 21.17
CA LYS A 51 2.11 -9.13 21.73
C LYS A 51 2.36 -9.83 23.05
N SER A 52 3.57 -10.36 23.21
CA SER A 52 4.13 -10.79 24.49
C SER A 52 5.44 -10.06 24.74
N VAL A 53 5.72 -9.76 26.00
CA VAL A 53 6.95 -9.08 26.41
C VAL A 53 7.71 -9.98 27.37
N TYR A 54 8.97 -10.24 27.06
CA TYR A 54 9.89 -11.04 27.88
C TYR A 54 10.98 -10.14 28.42
N ILE A 55 11.11 -10.10 29.74
CA ILE A 55 12.18 -9.36 30.42
C ILE A 55 13.33 -10.36 30.70
N LEU A 56 14.32 -10.41 29.83
CA LEU A 56 15.39 -11.40 29.88
C LEU A 56 16.31 -11.30 31.13
N THR A 57 16.18 -10.24 31.92
CA THR A 57 16.81 -10.15 33.24
C THR A 57 16.05 -10.93 34.30
N ASP A 58 14.76 -11.19 34.09
CA ASP A 58 13.95 -12.06 34.95
C ASP A 58 14.20 -13.54 34.65
N GLN A 59 14.34 -14.38 35.70
CA GLN A 59 14.62 -15.81 35.52
C GLN A 59 13.46 -16.58 34.92
N ASN A 60 12.20 -16.21 35.22
CA ASN A 60 11.04 -16.90 34.72
C ASN A 60 10.83 -16.58 33.23
N ASP A 61 10.91 -15.32 32.85
CA ASP A 61 10.82 -14.90 31.46
C ASP A 61 11.93 -15.53 30.60
N ARG A 62 13.14 -15.62 31.14
CA ARG A 62 14.27 -16.28 30.47
C ARG A 62 14.05 -17.77 30.22
N LYS A 63 13.33 -18.47 31.12
CA LYS A 63 12.98 -19.90 30.92
C LYS A 63 11.84 -20.09 29.94
N GLN A 64 10.87 -19.15 29.91
CA GLN A 64 9.70 -19.20 29.03
C GLN A 64 10.02 -18.76 27.61
N TRP A 65 10.98 -17.84 27.43
CA TRP A 65 11.35 -17.29 26.13
C TRP A 65 11.66 -18.36 25.06
N PRO A 66 12.49 -19.39 25.31
CA PRO A 66 12.80 -20.39 24.29
C PRO A 66 11.63 -21.28 23.91
N LYS A 67 10.59 -21.32 24.74
CA LYS A 67 9.40 -22.16 24.56
C LYS A 67 8.18 -21.37 24.12
N GLU A 68 8.30 -20.03 24.07
CA GLU A 68 7.19 -19.12 23.74
C GLU A 68 5.92 -19.34 24.60
N GLU A 69 6.12 -19.74 25.87
CA GLU A 69 5.03 -20.14 26.78
C GLU A 69 4.25 -18.96 27.38
N LYS A 70 4.73 -17.71 27.18
CA LYS A 70 4.07 -16.55 27.74
C LYS A 70 2.83 -16.19 26.93
N GLU A 71 1.69 -16.04 27.62
CA GLU A 71 0.44 -15.65 27.01
C GLU A 71 0.57 -14.33 26.22
N MET A 72 0.09 -14.33 25.00
CA MET A 72 0.10 -13.16 24.13
C MET A 72 -1.12 -12.29 24.40
N LYS A 73 -0.90 -11.02 24.70
CA LYS A 73 -1.96 -10.02 24.81
C LYS A 73 -2.41 -9.57 23.43
N ASP A 74 -3.71 -9.62 23.18
CA ASP A 74 -4.29 -9.03 21.99
C ASP A 74 -4.29 -7.50 22.09
N ILE A 75 -3.70 -6.83 21.09
CA ILE A 75 -3.61 -5.37 20.98
C ILE A 75 -4.22 -4.86 19.66
N THR A 76 -4.97 -5.71 18.97
CA THR A 76 -5.53 -5.42 17.64
C THR A 76 -6.31 -4.13 17.61
N ASP A 77 -7.30 -4.02 18.51
CA ASP A 77 -8.19 -2.83 18.54
C ASP A 77 -7.42 -1.55 18.85
N VAL A 78 -6.41 -1.63 19.72
CA VAL A 78 -5.58 -0.46 20.06
C VAL A 78 -4.82 0.06 18.84
N ILE A 79 -4.25 -0.85 18.04
CA ILE A 79 -3.50 -0.49 16.82
C ILE A 79 -4.46 0.06 15.76
N ILE A 80 -5.60 -0.60 15.54
CA ILE A 80 -6.59 -0.17 14.53
C ILE A 80 -7.17 1.20 14.87
N GLU A 81 -7.60 1.42 16.10
CA GLU A 81 -8.15 2.74 16.52
C GLU A 81 -7.14 3.88 16.38
N LYS A 82 -5.87 3.64 16.72
CA LYS A 82 -4.82 4.63 16.52
C LYS A 82 -4.58 4.89 15.03
N ALA A 83 -4.55 3.84 14.20
CA ALA A 83 -4.38 3.92 12.78
C ALA A 83 -5.49 4.76 12.13
N GLU A 84 -6.76 4.51 12.47
CA GLU A 84 -7.91 5.24 11.92
C GLU A 84 -7.92 6.71 12.34
N LYS A 85 -7.52 7.02 13.56
CA LYS A 85 -7.42 8.42 14.05
C LYS A 85 -6.31 9.22 13.37
N GLN A 86 -5.25 8.56 12.90
CA GLN A 86 -4.12 9.20 12.22
C GLN A 86 -4.28 9.26 10.70
N ASP A 87 -5.27 8.56 10.14
CA ASP A 87 -5.50 8.56 8.70
C ASP A 87 -6.10 9.91 8.25
N GLN A 88 -5.24 10.76 7.71
CA GLN A 88 -5.60 12.09 7.18
C GLN A 88 -5.72 12.10 5.64
N ARG A 89 -5.85 10.91 5.01
CA ARG A 89 -5.97 10.84 3.56
C ARG A 89 -7.32 11.36 3.08
N LEU A 90 -7.29 12.12 2.00
CA LEU A 90 -8.50 12.46 1.25
C LEU A 90 -8.89 11.25 0.39
N HIS A 91 -10.12 10.80 0.54
CA HIS A 91 -10.71 9.76 -0.28
C HIS A 91 -11.64 10.39 -1.29
N PHE A 92 -11.40 10.09 -2.59
CA PHE A 92 -12.28 10.51 -3.68
C PHE A 92 -12.84 9.27 -4.34
N GLU A 93 -14.15 9.16 -4.40
CA GLU A 93 -14.84 8.15 -5.17
C GLU A 93 -15.48 8.79 -6.40
N LEU A 94 -15.11 8.29 -7.57
CA LEU A 94 -15.57 8.79 -8.86
C LEU A 94 -16.23 7.65 -9.62
N SER A 95 -17.48 7.85 -9.96
CA SER A 95 -18.24 6.93 -10.83
C SER A 95 -18.60 7.64 -12.12
N GLY A 96 -18.48 6.92 -13.23
CA GLY A 96 -18.78 7.48 -14.54
C GLY A 96 -18.91 6.41 -15.61
N SER A 97 -19.38 6.82 -16.77
CA SER A 97 -19.44 6.00 -17.97
C SER A 97 -18.67 6.67 -19.10
N THR A 98 -18.22 5.89 -20.06
CA THR A 98 -17.53 6.41 -21.24
C THR A 98 -18.53 6.62 -22.37
N GLU A 99 -18.47 7.77 -23.05
CA GLU A 99 -19.29 8.05 -24.22
C GLU A 99 -18.68 7.51 -25.52
N GLY A 100 -17.44 7.00 -25.46
CA GLY A 100 -16.71 6.45 -26.59
C GLY A 100 -15.88 5.22 -26.24
N ALA A 101 -15.21 4.65 -27.23
CA ALA A 101 -14.35 3.50 -27.03
C ALA A 101 -13.08 3.89 -26.23
N ILE A 102 -12.79 3.12 -25.19
CA ILE A 102 -11.50 3.22 -24.47
C ILE A 102 -10.66 1.99 -24.80
N LEU A 103 -9.43 2.23 -25.22
CA LEU A 103 -8.45 1.17 -25.42
C LEU A 103 -7.27 1.40 -24.46
N VAL A 104 -7.16 0.57 -23.45
CA VAL A 104 -5.95 0.47 -22.63
C VAL A 104 -5.24 -0.82 -23.02
N LYS A 105 -4.22 -0.65 -23.85
CA LYS A 105 -3.53 -1.76 -24.49
C LYS A 105 -2.85 -2.67 -23.46
N MET A 106 -3.16 -3.95 -23.51
CA MET A 106 -2.40 -4.98 -22.81
C MET A 106 -1.06 -5.17 -23.55
N VAL A 107 0.05 -5.20 -22.80
CA VAL A 107 1.33 -5.64 -23.33
C VAL A 107 1.22 -7.17 -23.49
N SER A 108 0.77 -7.63 -24.63
CA SER A 108 0.76 -9.07 -24.92
C SER A 108 2.18 -9.54 -25.18
N VAL A 109 2.57 -10.62 -24.53
CA VAL A 109 3.66 -11.46 -25.04
C VAL A 109 3.20 -11.94 -26.41
N ALA A 110 3.95 -11.57 -27.43
CA ALA A 110 3.59 -11.73 -28.83
C ALA A 110 3.02 -13.12 -29.16
N ASN A 111 1.71 -13.22 -29.31
CA ASN A 111 1.13 -14.29 -30.07
C ASN A 111 1.17 -13.86 -31.54
N TYR A 112 2.19 -14.33 -32.25
CA TYR A 112 2.37 -14.13 -33.68
C TYR A 112 1.41 -15.02 -34.50
N SER A 113 0.12 -15.06 -34.15
CA SER A 113 -0.85 -15.65 -35.03
C SER A 113 -1.45 -14.54 -35.89
N GLU A 114 -1.53 -14.75 -37.21
CA GLU A 114 -2.12 -13.80 -38.16
C GLU A 114 -3.60 -13.42 -37.83
N GLU A 115 -4.26 -14.22 -37.00
CA GLU A 115 -5.64 -14.03 -36.55
C GLU A 115 -5.77 -13.25 -35.20
N ALA A 116 -4.65 -12.95 -34.53
CA ALA A 116 -4.71 -12.25 -33.24
C ALA A 116 -4.91 -10.73 -33.45
N PRO A 117 -5.81 -10.08 -32.68
CA PRO A 117 -6.00 -8.66 -32.81
C PRO A 117 -4.74 -7.88 -32.39
N ASP A 118 -4.41 -6.82 -33.14
CA ASP A 118 -3.23 -5.96 -32.93
C ASP A 118 -3.19 -5.32 -31.53
N ALA A 119 -4.32 -5.19 -30.89
CA ALA A 119 -4.42 -4.64 -29.56
C ALA A 119 -5.64 -5.20 -28.80
N GLN A 120 -5.42 -5.57 -27.57
CA GLN A 120 -6.47 -6.03 -26.66
C GLN A 120 -6.50 -5.14 -25.41
N ASN A 121 -7.69 -4.91 -24.89
CA ASN A 121 -7.87 -4.22 -23.63
C ASN A 121 -7.36 -5.07 -22.45
N ILE A 122 -6.81 -4.40 -21.45
CA ILE A 122 -6.45 -5.05 -20.20
C ILE A 122 -7.71 -5.53 -19.48
N VAL A 123 -7.67 -6.78 -19.03
CA VAL A 123 -8.72 -7.38 -18.20
C VAL A 123 -8.13 -7.89 -16.88
N ASN A 124 -8.96 -7.89 -15.83
CA ASN A 124 -8.59 -8.50 -14.54
C ASN A 124 -8.78 -10.03 -14.57
N HIS A 125 -8.50 -10.68 -13.43
CA HIS A 125 -8.67 -12.13 -13.28
C HIS A 125 -10.13 -12.60 -13.43
N ARG A 126 -11.12 -11.69 -13.32
CA ARG A 126 -12.56 -11.95 -13.54
C ARG A 126 -12.99 -11.68 -15.00
N LYS A 127 -12.04 -11.38 -15.89
CA LYS A 127 -12.28 -10.99 -17.30
C LYS A 127 -13.06 -9.67 -17.47
N GLU A 128 -13.06 -8.81 -16.45
CA GLU A 128 -13.65 -7.48 -16.53
C GLU A 128 -12.62 -6.49 -17.09
N TYR A 129 -13.04 -5.57 -17.95
CA TYR A 129 -12.18 -4.51 -18.46
C TYR A 129 -11.77 -3.57 -17.34
N ILE A 130 -10.49 -3.24 -17.27
CA ILE A 130 -9.96 -2.36 -16.25
C ILE A 130 -9.14 -1.24 -16.86
N ILE A 131 -9.17 -0.08 -16.20
CA ILE A 131 -8.21 1.00 -16.42
C ILE A 131 -7.17 0.88 -15.29
N PRO A 132 -5.89 0.57 -15.59
CA PRO A 132 -4.88 0.51 -14.55
C PRO A 132 -4.72 1.85 -13.83
N ALA A 133 -4.57 1.80 -12.52
CA ALA A 133 -4.36 3.00 -11.71
C ALA A 133 -3.16 3.83 -12.18
N SER A 134 -2.12 3.19 -12.71
CA SER A 134 -0.96 3.88 -13.29
C SER A 134 -1.31 4.70 -14.53
N SER A 135 -2.19 4.21 -15.40
CA SER A 135 -2.67 4.93 -16.59
C SER A 135 -3.49 6.15 -16.19
N LEU A 136 -4.42 5.97 -15.24
CA LEU A 136 -5.25 7.05 -14.71
C LEU A 136 -4.37 8.10 -14.01
N LYS A 137 -3.46 7.67 -13.14
CA LYS A 137 -2.51 8.55 -12.44
C LYS A 137 -1.69 9.38 -13.42
N GLY A 138 -1.16 8.76 -14.49
CA GLY A 138 -0.37 9.46 -15.51
C GLY A 138 -1.17 10.50 -16.26
N THR A 139 -2.41 10.17 -16.64
CA THR A 139 -3.32 11.10 -17.33
C THR A 139 -3.68 12.30 -16.45
N ILE A 140 -4.04 12.06 -15.19
CA ILE A 140 -4.38 13.13 -14.24
C ILE A 140 -3.16 14.02 -14.00
N ARG A 141 -1.97 13.44 -13.78
CA ARG A 141 -0.73 14.19 -13.61
C ARG A 141 -0.47 15.11 -14.80
N SER A 142 -0.53 14.59 -16.03
CA SER A 142 -0.29 15.36 -17.24
C SER A 142 -1.27 16.54 -17.40
N GLN A 143 -2.54 16.34 -17.06
CA GLN A 143 -3.51 17.42 -17.09
C GLN A 143 -3.27 18.46 -16.00
N MET A 144 -2.91 18.04 -14.80
CA MET A 144 -2.58 18.95 -13.70
C MET A 144 -1.33 19.78 -14.03
N GLU A 145 -0.32 19.20 -14.68
CA GLU A 145 0.87 19.93 -15.16
C GLU A 145 0.48 21.04 -16.16
N LYS A 146 -0.37 20.73 -17.14
CA LYS A 146 -0.88 21.72 -18.09
C LYS A 146 -1.64 22.87 -17.42
N ILE A 147 -2.52 22.52 -16.47
CA ILE A 147 -3.30 23.51 -15.71
C ILE A 147 -2.37 24.36 -14.85
N ALA A 148 -1.38 23.76 -14.19
CA ALA A 148 -0.43 24.49 -13.36
C ALA A 148 0.40 25.48 -14.18
N VAL A 149 0.90 25.06 -15.34
CA VAL A 149 1.61 25.95 -16.26
C VAL A 149 0.70 27.09 -16.71
N TYR A 150 -0.53 26.79 -17.13
CA TYR A 150 -1.48 27.81 -17.58
C TYR A 150 -1.81 28.83 -16.47
N LYS A 151 -1.91 28.37 -15.22
CA LYS A 151 -2.19 29.24 -14.05
C LYS A 151 -0.94 29.85 -13.41
N GLY A 152 0.26 29.61 -13.93
CA GLY A 152 1.52 30.09 -13.35
C GLY A 152 1.82 29.47 -11.95
N MET A 153 1.32 28.29 -11.66
CA MET A 153 1.55 27.59 -10.39
C MET A 153 2.89 26.85 -10.39
N ASN A 154 3.45 26.67 -9.20
CA ASN A 154 4.70 25.91 -9.05
C ASN A 154 4.49 24.40 -9.29
N LEU A 155 5.20 23.82 -10.25
CA LEU A 155 5.12 22.40 -10.60
C LEU A 155 5.55 21.46 -9.47
N LYS A 156 6.32 21.94 -8.49
CA LYS A 156 6.68 21.14 -7.30
C LYS A 156 5.46 20.61 -6.52
N ILE A 157 4.32 21.30 -6.61
CA ILE A 157 3.07 20.84 -6.00
C ILE A 157 2.65 19.49 -6.61
N ILE A 158 2.83 19.33 -7.91
CA ILE A 158 2.48 18.11 -8.63
C ILE A 158 3.42 16.98 -8.25
N ASP A 159 4.71 17.27 -8.15
CA ASP A 159 5.70 16.29 -7.69
C ASP A 159 5.43 15.84 -6.24
N ASN A 160 4.96 16.72 -5.38
CA ASN A 160 4.57 16.36 -4.02
C ASN A 160 3.36 15.41 -3.99
N ILE A 161 2.41 15.56 -4.93
CA ILE A 161 1.20 14.74 -5.01
C ILE A 161 1.48 13.37 -5.68
N PHE A 162 2.21 13.39 -6.79
CA PHE A 162 2.39 12.21 -7.65
C PHE A 162 3.75 11.50 -7.49
N GLY A 163 4.67 12.10 -6.76
CA GLY A 163 6.06 11.69 -6.65
C GLY A 163 6.91 12.20 -7.82
N THR A 164 8.22 12.29 -7.61
CA THR A 164 9.20 12.61 -8.65
C THR A 164 9.56 11.34 -9.44
N CYS A 165 9.67 11.47 -10.78
CA CYS A 165 10.42 10.49 -11.54
C CYS A 165 11.91 10.71 -11.21
N ALA A 166 12.59 9.73 -10.64
CA ALA A 166 14.05 9.78 -10.54
C ALA A 166 14.59 9.88 -11.99
N GLU A 167 15.32 10.96 -12.26
CA GLU A 167 16.12 11.03 -13.48
C GLU A 167 17.09 9.86 -13.46
N LYS A 168 17.05 9.06 -14.52
CA LYS A 168 17.97 7.93 -14.74
C LYS A 168 19.29 8.44 -15.25
#